data_e3041b116a8632c3aab68f6bac2ca296
#
_entry.id   e3041b116a8632c3aab68f6bac2ca296
#
_cell.length_a   1.000
_cell.length_b   1.000
_cell.length_c   1.000
_cell.angle_alpha   90.00
_cell.angle_beta   90.00
_cell.angle_gamma   90.00
#
_symmetry.space_group_name_H-M   'P 1'
#
loop_
_entity.id
_entity.type
_entity.pdbx_description
1 polymer ?
#
loop_
_entity_poly.entity_id
_entity_poly.type
_entity_poly.pdbx_seq_one_letter_code
_entity_poly.pdbx_strand_id
1 'polypeptide(L)'
;MTTLTTATTLDVPGARLHYELRGTGPLIVLVGAPMDATSFAPLADLLATDHTVLTTDPRGINRSPVDHPDQDSTPVDRAADLAALIRHVDAGPATVLGSSGGAVSLLALVERDPELVRTAIVHEPPLDELLPDHADLYEKTERMIATYLTGDTRSAWQQFMVIGNLQMPDEVFEMFFGSPREGQAAADEHFQFAHMIRHTVRFRPNIDALTAAPTRLVIGIGAESTGQLCDRTSRALADLLGLEPTLFPGDHIGFAEQPEAFGVRLREMLGA
;
A
#
# COMPACT_ATOMS: atom_id res chain seq x y z
N MET A 1 -14.75 18.04 16.37
CA MET A 1 -14.97 16.96 17.36
C MET A 1 -13.86 15.95 17.15
N THR A 2 -13.09 15.59 18.17
CA THR A 2 -12.04 14.58 18.03
C THR A 2 -12.75 13.21 17.95
N THR A 3 -12.60 12.53 16.82
CA THR A 3 -13.16 11.18 16.63
C THR A 3 -12.39 10.22 17.53
N LEU A 4 -13.11 9.43 18.35
CA LEU A 4 -12.49 8.40 19.20
C LEU A 4 -11.83 7.35 18.31
N THR A 5 -10.52 7.16 18.49
CA THR A 5 -9.76 6.09 17.85
C THR A 5 -9.68 4.90 18.80
N THR A 6 -10.14 3.73 18.37
CA THR A 6 -9.91 2.48 19.10
C THR A 6 -8.78 1.72 18.42
N ALA A 7 -7.67 1.59 19.13
CA ALA A 7 -6.50 0.82 18.67
C ALA A 7 -6.46 -0.52 19.39
N THR A 8 -6.28 -1.61 18.64
CA THR A 8 -6.23 -2.98 19.19
C THR A 8 -5.46 -3.90 18.26
N THR A 9 -5.41 -5.19 18.56
CA THR A 9 -4.71 -6.19 17.76
C THR A 9 -5.61 -7.37 17.42
N LEU A 10 -5.31 -8.02 16.28
CA LEU A 10 -5.92 -9.26 15.84
C LEU A 10 -4.82 -10.30 15.61
N ASP A 11 -4.91 -11.45 16.29
CA ASP A 11 -4.03 -12.58 16.01
C ASP A 11 -4.48 -13.27 14.71
N VAL A 12 -3.52 -13.46 13.79
CA VAL A 12 -3.69 -14.15 12.51
C VAL A 12 -2.57 -15.19 12.34
N PRO A 13 -2.69 -16.14 11.42
CA PRO A 13 -1.60 -17.08 11.19
C PRO A 13 -0.26 -16.38 10.87
N GLY A 14 0.73 -16.57 11.75
CA GLY A 14 2.08 -16.06 11.60
C GLY A 14 2.29 -14.59 11.96
N ALA A 15 1.27 -13.87 12.47
CA ALA A 15 1.41 -12.47 12.86
C ALA A 15 0.36 -12.03 13.88
N ARG A 16 0.64 -10.92 14.54
CA ARG A 16 -0.35 -10.16 15.32
C ARG A 16 -0.52 -8.78 14.73
N LEU A 17 -1.66 -8.53 14.10
CA LEU A 17 -1.92 -7.28 13.38
C LEU A 17 -2.40 -6.19 14.32
N HIS A 18 -1.74 -5.05 14.31
CA HIS A 18 -2.27 -3.81 14.88
C HIS A 18 -3.25 -3.17 13.91
N TYR A 19 -4.41 -2.74 14.40
CA TYR A 19 -5.36 -1.96 13.62
C TYR A 19 -6.05 -0.91 14.47
N GLU A 20 -6.56 0.11 13.80
CA GLU A 20 -7.26 1.23 14.41
C GLU A 20 -8.62 1.41 13.72
N LEU A 21 -9.64 1.68 14.54
CA LEU A 21 -10.99 1.99 14.06
C LEU A 21 -11.36 3.41 14.48
N ARG A 22 -11.95 4.16 13.55
CA ARG A 22 -12.44 5.51 13.74
C ARG A 22 -13.84 5.64 13.14
N GLY A 23 -14.69 6.48 13.76
CA GLY A 23 -15.99 6.85 13.23
C GLY A 23 -17.02 5.73 13.23
N THR A 24 -18.14 5.97 12.57
CA THR A 24 -19.26 5.04 12.40
C THR A 24 -19.90 5.23 11.02
N GLY A 25 -20.34 4.15 10.39
CA GLY A 25 -20.94 4.16 9.05
C GLY A 25 -20.43 3.01 8.18
N PRO A 26 -20.57 3.09 6.86
CA PRO A 26 -20.04 2.10 5.94
C PRO A 26 -18.52 1.94 6.12
N LEU A 27 -18.01 0.71 5.96
CA LEU A 27 -16.59 0.41 6.19
C LEU A 27 -15.71 0.90 5.04
N ILE A 28 -14.70 1.69 5.40
CA ILE A 28 -13.54 2.02 4.56
C ILE A 28 -12.28 1.43 5.20
N VAL A 29 -11.45 0.78 4.40
CA VAL A 29 -10.13 0.28 4.82
C VAL A 29 -9.06 1.07 4.07
N LEU A 30 -8.09 1.62 4.80
CA LEU A 30 -6.92 2.31 4.23
C LEU A 30 -5.68 1.49 4.54
N VAL A 31 -4.97 1.05 3.51
CA VAL A 31 -3.83 0.13 3.68
C VAL A 31 -2.65 0.50 2.79
N GLY A 32 -1.47 0.51 3.38
CA GLY A 32 -0.18 0.61 2.70
C GLY A 32 0.63 -0.68 2.84
N ALA A 33 1.79 -0.72 2.23
CA ALA A 33 2.90 -1.61 2.52
C ALA A 33 4.17 -1.05 1.83
N PRO A 34 5.20 -0.64 2.59
CA PRO A 34 5.37 -0.79 4.04
C PRO A 34 4.69 0.30 4.90
N MET A 35 3.99 1.26 4.30
CA MET A 35 3.33 2.33 5.03
C MET A 35 2.36 1.77 6.07
N ASP A 36 2.47 2.25 7.30
CA ASP A 36 1.66 1.85 8.44
C ASP A 36 0.38 2.70 8.61
N ALA A 37 -0.41 2.42 9.65
CA ALA A 37 -1.65 3.13 9.93
C ALA A 37 -1.44 4.63 10.17
N THR A 38 -0.26 5.06 10.67
CA THR A 38 0.02 6.46 10.96
C THR A 38 0.10 7.31 9.70
N SER A 39 0.56 6.72 8.59
CA SER A 39 0.63 7.37 7.28
C SER A 39 -0.75 7.79 6.75
N PHE A 40 -1.80 7.07 7.15
CA PHE A 40 -3.18 7.33 6.73
C PHE A 40 -3.99 8.12 7.76
N ALA A 41 -3.46 8.42 8.95
CA ALA A 41 -4.22 9.01 10.05
C ALA A 41 -4.94 10.33 9.66
N PRO A 42 -4.32 11.30 8.96
CA PRO A 42 -5.01 12.52 8.56
C PRO A 42 -6.22 12.27 7.65
N LEU A 43 -6.07 11.40 6.65
CA LEU A 43 -7.17 11.02 5.75
C LEU A 43 -8.24 10.23 6.52
N ALA A 44 -7.85 9.32 7.40
CA ALA A 44 -8.77 8.52 8.21
C ALA A 44 -9.65 9.39 9.10
N ASP A 45 -9.09 10.41 9.74
CA ASP A 45 -9.83 11.34 10.59
C ASP A 45 -10.88 12.15 9.79
N LEU A 46 -10.56 12.53 8.57
CA LEU A 46 -11.50 13.22 7.67
C LEU A 46 -12.66 12.30 7.26
N LEU A 47 -12.38 11.03 6.94
CA LEU A 47 -13.38 10.07 6.50
C LEU A 47 -14.25 9.55 7.66
N ALA A 48 -13.72 9.54 8.87
CA ALA A 48 -14.41 9.07 10.08
C ALA A 48 -15.62 9.92 10.49
N THR A 49 -15.86 11.04 9.83
CA THR A 49 -17.04 11.90 10.06
C THR A 49 -18.34 11.20 9.66
N ASP A 50 -18.29 10.26 8.72
CA ASP A 50 -19.47 9.60 8.13
C ASP A 50 -19.23 8.12 7.76
N HIS A 51 -18.02 7.60 8.05
CA HIS A 51 -17.64 6.21 7.79
C HIS A 51 -17.00 5.55 9.02
N THR A 52 -17.07 4.24 9.08
CA THR A 52 -16.15 3.44 9.90
C THR A 52 -14.86 3.27 9.11
N VAL A 53 -13.75 3.80 9.62
CA VAL A 53 -12.45 3.74 8.94
C VAL A 53 -11.52 2.82 9.70
N LEU A 54 -11.03 1.78 9.00
CA LEU A 54 -10.00 0.86 9.48
C LEU A 54 -8.66 1.23 8.84
N THR A 55 -7.64 1.41 9.68
CA THR A 55 -6.24 1.48 9.27
C THR A 55 -5.46 0.39 9.97
N THR A 56 -4.39 -0.13 9.35
CA THR A 56 -3.59 -1.22 9.91
C THR A 56 -2.12 -1.06 9.59
N ASP A 57 -1.26 -1.55 10.46
CA ASP A 57 0.15 -1.76 10.14
C ASP A 57 0.26 -3.11 9.42
N PRO A 58 0.91 -3.20 8.25
CA PRO A 58 1.08 -4.48 7.59
C PRO A 58 1.98 -5.40 8.39
N ARG A 59 1.81 -6.74 8.24
CA ARG A 59 2.64 -7.73 8.93
C ARG A 59 4.13 -7.44 8.78
N GLY A 60 4.88 -7.52 9.87
CA GLY A 60 6.32 -7.26 9.93
C GLY A 60 6.68 -5.78 10.06
N ILE A 61 5.70 -4.87 10.05
CA ILE A 61 5.93 -3.42 10.15
C ILE A 61 5.33 -2.88 11.45
N ASN A 62 6.11 -2.00 12.10
CA ASN A 62 5.75 -1.21 13.27
C ASN A 62 5.13 -2.07 14.39
N ARG A 63 3.82 -1.96 14.64
CA ARG A 63 3.09 -2.63 15.74
C ARG A 63 2.51 -3.98 15.35
N SER A 64 2.80 -4.48 14.14
CA SER A 64 2.32 -5.77 13.62
C SER A 64 3.44 -6.81 13.53
N PRO A 65 3.95 -7.30 14.69
CA PRO A 65 5.04 -8.28 14.68
C PRO A 65 4.61 -9.58 14.00
N VAL A 66 5.59 -10.24 13.36
CA VAL A 66 5.48 -11.59 12.81
C VAL A 66 6.11 -12.62 13.75
N ASP A 67 5.62 -13.87 13.73
CA ASP A 67 6.14 -14.94 14.57
C ASP A 67 7.57 -15.34 14.17
N HIS A 68 7.89 -15.18 12.87
CA HIS A 68 9.18 -15.54 12.28
C HIS A 68 9.73 -14.33 11.50
N PRO A 69 10.60 -13.52 12.11
CA PRO A 69 11.07 -12.25 11.51
C PRO A 69 11.87 -12.43 10.21
N ASP A 70 12.41 -13.63 9.96
CA ASP A 70 13.14 -13.96 8.73
C ASP A 70 12.21 -14.50 7.61
N GLN A 71 10.89 -14.54 7.86
CA GLN A 71 9.91 -15.00 6.87
C GLN A 71 9.46 -13.86 5.97
N ASP A 72 9.41 -14.12 4.67
CA ASP A 72 8.93 -13.15 3.68
C ASP A 72 7.45 -12.83 3.86
N SER A 73 7.10 -11.57 3.61
CA SER A 73 5.73 -11.05 3.58
C SER A 73 5.28 -10.91 2.13
N THR A 74 4.47 -11.85 1.66
CA THR A 74 3.95 -11.81 0.29
C THR A 74 2.65 -11.02 0.19
N PRO A 75 2.26 -10.52 -1.01
CA PRO A 75 0.95 -9.92 -1.22
C PRO A 75 -0.22 -10.85 -0.85
N VAL A 76 -0.07 -12.17 -1.01
CA VAL A 76 -1.08 -13.18 -0.65
C VAL A 76 -1.25 -13.29 0.87
N ASP A 77 -0.16 -13.24 1.64
CA ASP A 77 -0.23 -13.24 3.11
C ASP A 77 -0.92 -11.97 3.60
N ARG A 78 -0.54 -10.80 3.07
CA ARG A 78 -1.17 -9.52 3.42
C ARG A 78 -2.64 -9.44 2.99
N ALA A 79 -3.02 -10.07 1.88
CA ALA A 79 -4.42 -10.21 1.48
C ALA A 79 -5.21 -11.06 2.48
N ALA A 80 -4.61 -12.15 2.99
CA ALA A 80 -5.23 -12.96 4.04
C ALA A 80 -5.44 -12.16 5.35
N ASP A 81 -4.49 -11.31 5.70
CA ASP A 81 -4.60 -10.41 6.85
C ASP A 81 -5.75 -9.41 6.68
N LEU A 82 -5.84 -8.76 5.53
CA LEU A 82 -6.92 -7.83 5.21
C LEU A 82 -8.29 -8.53 5.26
N ALA A 83 -8.39 -9.74 4.70
CA ALA A 83 -9.60 -10.54 4.78
C ALA A 83 -10.00 -10.85 6.23
N ALA A 84 -9.02 -11.22 7.08
CA ALA A 84 -9.26 -11.47 8.50
C ALA A 84 -9.75 -10.21 9.24
N LEU A 85 -9.13 -9.06 8.99
CA LEU A 85 -9.52 -7.78 9.58
C LEU A 85 -10.92 -7.36 9.15
N ILE A 86 -11.26 -7.43 7.86
CA ILE A 86 -12.59 -7.07 7.35
C ILE A 86 -13.67 -7.97 7.95
N ARG A 87 -13.42 -9.30 8.02
CA ARG A 87 -14.34 -10.25 8.67
C ARG A 87 -14.47 -10.01 10.17
N HIS A 88 -13.37 -9.64 10.84
CA HIS A 88 -13.38 -9.37 12.28
C HIS A 88 -14.21 -8.13 12.63
N VAL A 89 -14.13 -7.08 11.82
CA VAL A 89 -14.92 -5.84 12.01
C VAL A 89 -16.39 -6.06 11.72
N ASP A 90 -16.73 -7.01 10.82
CA ASP A 90 -18.09 -7.44 10.48
C ASP A 90 -19.07 -6.29 10.15
N ALA A 91 -18.56 -5.31 9.41
CA ALA A 91 -19.36 -4.15 8.97
C ALA A 91 -19.82 -4.27 7.48
N GLY A 92 -19.82 -5.49 6.95
CA GLY A 92 -20.18 -5.82 5.57
C GLY A 92 -19.01 -5.57 4.58
N PRO A 93 -19.26 -5.71 3.26
CA PRO A 93 -18.24 -5.49 2.25
C PRO A 93 -17.67 -4.06 2.31
N ALA A 94 -16.34 -3.97 2.34
CA ALA A 94 -15.62 -2.71 2.50
C ALA A 94 -15.40 -1.97 1.18
N THR A 95 -15.25 -0.66 1.25
CA THR A 95 -14.43 0.07 0.27
C THR A 95 -12.99 0.05 0.77
N VAL A 96 -12.06 -0.37 -0.08
CA VAL A 96 -10.64 -0.47 0.30
C VAL A 96 -9.81 0.45 -0.60
N LEU A 97 -9.08 1.38 0.02
CA LEU A 97 -7.99 2.11 -0.62
C LEU A 97 -6.68 1.41 -0.26
N GLY A 98 -6.07 0.75 -1.23
CA GLY A 98 -4.70 0.26 -1.12
C GLY A 98 -3.75 1.18 -1.85
N SER A 99 -2.65 1.58 -1.22
CA SER A 99 -1.62 2.39 -1.86
C SER A 99 -0.28 1.65 -1.89
N SER A 100 0.45 1.78 -3.00
CA SER A 100 1.76 1.14 -3.21
C SER A 100 1.68 -0.39 -3.03
N GLY A 101 2.52 -0.99 -2.18
CA GLY A 101 2.43 -2.41 -1.84
C GLY A 101 1.09 -2.81 -1.20
N GLY A 102 0.37 -1.88 -0.56
CA GLY A 102 -0.99 -2.08 -0.09
C GLY A 102 -1.99 -2.25 -1.23
N ALA A 103 -1.78 -1.56 -2.36
CA ALA A 103 -2.57 -1.75 -3.58
C ALA A 103 -2.35 -3.15 -4.18
N VAL A 104 -1.10 -3.65 -4.15
CA VAL A 104 -0.79 -5.02 -4.58
C VAL A 104 -1.47 -6.06 -3.67
N SER A 105 -1.49 -5.80 -2.35
CA SER A 105 -2.20 -6.65 -1.38
C SER A 105 -3.71 -6.62 -1.60
N LEU A 106 -4.27 -5.47 -1.97
CA LEU A 106 -5.68 -5.32 -2.32
C LEU A 106 -6.05 -6.09 -3.59
N LEU A 107 -5.21 -6.09 -4.63
CA LEU A 107 -5.43 -6.92 -5.82
C LEU A 107 -5.50 -8.40 -5.45
N ALA A 108 -4.54 -8.90 -4.67
CA ALA A 108 -4.54 -10.27 -4.18
C ALA A 108 -5.77 -10.60 -3.31
N LEU A 109 -6.29 -9.62 -2.54
CA LEU A 109 -7.53 -9.77 -1.78
C LEU A 109 -8.74 -9.91 -2.70
N VAL A 110 -8.86 -9.06 -3.73
CA VAL A 110 -9.98 -9.14 -4.70
C VAL A 110 -9.96 -10.44 -5.49
N GLU A 111 -8.78 -10.95 -5.86
CA GLU A 111 -8.66 -12.24 -6.52
C GLU A 111 -9.13 -13.40 -5.66
N ARG A 112 -8.91 -13.33 -4.36
CA ARG A 112 -9.16 -14.41 -3.42
C ARG A 112 -10.53 -14.38 -2.76
N ASP A 113 -10.95 -13.21 -2.27
CA ASP A 113 -12.14 -13.00 -1.44
C ASP A 113 -12.93 -11.77 -1.95
N PRO A 114 -13.37 -11.76 -3.23
CA PRO A 114 -13.99 -10.58 -3.85
C PRO A 114 -15.27 -10.11 -3.14
N GLU A 115 -15.97 -11.01 -2.45
CA GLU A 115 -17.18 -10.69 -1.68
C GLU A 115 -16.93 -9.75 -0.50
N LEU A 116 -15.68 -9.64 -0.02
CA LEU A 116 -15.31 -8.74 1.06
C LEU A 116 -15.10 -7.29 0.60
N VAL A 117 -14.96 -7.07 -0.71
CA VAL A 117 -14.58 -5.78 -1.27
C VAL A 117 -15.65 -5.29 -2.25
N ARG A 118 -16.40 -4.25 -1.85
CA ARG A 118 -17.37 -3.59 -2.72
C ARG A 118 -16.70 -2.75 -3.78
N THR A 119 -15.74 -1.93 -3.36
CA THR A 119 -14.94 -1.06 -4.24
C THR A 119 -13.47 -1.17 -3.85
N ALA A 120 -12.62 -1.47 -4.81
CA ALA A 120 -11.17 -1.49 -4.65
C ALA A 120 -10.57 -0.28 -5.37
N ILE A 121 -9.96 0.62 -4.60
CA ILE A 121 -9.19 1.75 -5.12
C ILE A 121 -7.72 1.35 -5.03
N VAL A 122 -7.18 0.97 -6.17
CA VAL A 122 -5.81 0.46 -6.35
C VAL A 122 -4.93 1.64 -6.73
N HIS A 123 -4.33 2.29 -5.71
CA HIS A 123 -3.54 3.50 -5.89
C HIS A 123 -2.06 3.16 -6.04
N GLU A 124 -1.53 3.40 -7.24
CA GLU A 124 -0.11 3.31 -7.58
C GLU A 124 0.59 1.99 -7.18
N PRO A 125 0.08 0.82 -7.61
CA PRO A 125 0.69 -0.47 -7.34
C PRO A 125 2.02 -0.63 -8.10
N PRO A 126 3.16 -0.97 -7.45
CA PRO A 126 4.44 -1.24 -8.11
C PRO A 126 4.44 -2.65 -8.72
N LEU A 127 3.79 -2.82 -9.87
CA LEU A 127 3.63 -4.09 -10.58
C LEU A 127 4.62 -4.18 -11.74
N ASP A 128 5.91 -4.34 -11.44
CA ASP A 128 6.99 -4.37 -12.44
C ASP A 128 6.76 -5.43 -13.51
N GLU A 129 6.15 -6.57 -13.14
CA GLU A 129 5.82 -7.69 -14.02
C GLU A 129 4.96 -7.28 -15.24
N LEU A 130 4.21 -6.18 -15.12
CA LEU A 130 3.36 -5.68 -16.21
C LEU A 130 4.13 -4.84 -17.24
N LEU A 131 5.38 -4.49 -16.97
CA LEU A 131 6.17 -3.63 -17.81
C LEU A 131 7.08 -4.42 -18.76
N PRO A 132 7.34 -3.93 -19.99
CA PRO A 132 8.21 -4.60 -20.95
C PRO A 132 9.67 -4.68 -20.48
N ASP A 133 10.10 -3.77 -19.60
CA ASP A 133 11.45 -3.70 -19.01
C ASP A 133 11.52 -4.36 -17.61
N HIS A 134 10.55 -5.19 -17.23
CA HIS A 134 10.49 -5.85 -15.91
C HIS A 134 11.77 -6.62 -15.55
N ALA A 135 12.42 -7.27 -16.51
CA ALA A 135 13.65 -8.01 -16.24
C ALA A 135 14.78 -7.09 -15.74
N ASP A 136 14.95 -5.92 -16.35
CA ASP A 136 15.92 -4.91 -15.90
C ASP A 136 15.54 -4.31 -14.54
N LEU A 137 14.24 -4.06 -14.31
CA LEU A 137 13.74 -3.62 -13.01
C LEU A 137 14.02 -4.65 -11.91
N TYR A 138 13.85 -5.95 -12.19
CA TYR A 138 14.19 -7.01 -11.24
C TYR A 138 15.66 -7.06 -10.90
N GLU A 139 16.53 -6.95 -11.89
CA GLU A 139 17.99 -6.90 -11.66
C GLU A 139 18.37 -5.69 -10.79
N LYS A 140 17.79 -4.53 -11.06
CA LYS A 140 17.99 -3.32 -10.25
C LYS A 140 17.50 -3.50 -8.83
N THR A 141 16.32 -4.08 -8.64
CA THR A 141 15.74 -4.35 -7.31
C THR A 141 16.60 -5.33 -6.52
N GLU A 142 17.07 -6.43 -7.13
CA GLU A 142 17.97 -7.37 -6.45
C GLU A 142 19.31 -6.72 -6.07
N ARG A 143 19.84 -5.87 -6.93
CA ARG A 143 21.08 -5.12 -6.63
C ARG A 143 20.88 -4.14 -5.48
N MET A 144 19.75 -3.44 -5.45
CA MET A 144 19.36 -2.54 -4.38
C MET A 144 19.24 -3.29 -3.04
N ILE A 145 18.55 -4.43 -3.02
CA ILE A 145 18.42 -5.30 -1.83
C ILE A 145 19.80 -5.78 -1.37
N ALA A 146 20.63 -6.26 -2.29
CA ALA A 146 21.98 -6.70 -1.95
C ALA A 146 22.82 -5.56 -1.37
N THR A 147 22.74 -4.35 -1.92
CA THR A 147 23.41 -3.16 -1.38
C THR A 147 22.92 -2.86 0.04
N TYR A 148 21.60 -2.88 0.28
CA TYR A 148 21.04 -2.68 1.61
C TYR A 148 21.59 -3.69 2.63
N LEU A 149 21.62 -4.98 2.26
CA LEU A 149 22.08 -6.06 3.14
C LEU A 149 23.58 -6.01 3.46
N THR A 150 24.38 -5.23 2.72
CA THR A 150 25.77 -4.94 3.11
C THR A 150 25.89 -3.86 4.19
N GLY A 151 24.78 -3.20 4.56
CA GLY A 151 24.74 -2.08 5.49
C GLY A 151 24.86 -0.70 4.80
N ASP A 152 24.99 -0.65 3.48
CA ASP A 152 24.98 0.61 2.72
C ASP A 152 23.54 1.07 2.42
N THR A 153 22.84 1.48 3.48
CA THR A 153 21.44 1.90 3.42
C THR A 153 21.26 3.13 2.54
N ARG A 154 22.20 4.09 2.60
CA ARG A 154 22.15 5.30 1.80
C ARG A 154 22.17 5.01 0.30
N SER A 155 23.11 4.19 -0.18
CA SER A 155 23.19 3.80 -1.58
C SER A 155 21.97 2.95 -2.01
N ALA A 156 21.42 2.13 -1.13
CA ALA A 156 20.21 1.39 -1.42
C ALA A 156 19.02 2.33 -1.66
N TRP A 157 18.83 3.36 -0.83
CA TRP A 157 17.79 4.36 -1.04
C TRP A 157 18.00 5.20 -2.31
N GLN A 158 19.26 5.53 -2.66
CA GLN A 158 19.55 6.17 -3.94
C GLN A 158 19.11 5.29 -5.14
N GLN A 159 19.39 3.98 -5.07
CA GLN A 159 18.94 3.03 -6.08
C GLN A 159 17.39 2.93 -6.11
N PHE A 160 16.74 2.97 -4.97
CA PHE A 160 15.26 3.02 -4.89
C PHE A 160 14.69 4.23 -5.63
N MET A 161 15.25 5.44 -5.40
CA MET A 161 14.84 6.65 -6.10
C MET A 161 15.02 6.53 -7.61
N VAL A 162 16.15 5.96 -8.07
CA VAL A 162 16.41 5.74 -9.49
C VAL A 162 15.43 4.73 -10.09
N ILE A 163 15.14 3.62 -9.42
CA ILE A 163 14.18 2.61 -9.87
C ILE A 163 12.78 3.23 -9.99
N GLY A 164 12.36 3.97 -8.96
CA GLY A 164 11.06 4.65 -8.93
C GLY A 164 10.92 5.81 -9.90
N ASN A 165 12.03 6.29 -10.49
CA ASN A 165 12.10 7.57 -11.20
C ASN A 165 11.60 8.74 -10.34
N LEU A 166 11.99 8.73 -9.05
CA LEU A 166 11.59 9.72 -8.07
C LEU A 166 12.60 10.87 -8.03
N GLN A 167 12.10 12.08 -8.17
CA GLN A 167 12.94 13.28 -8.08
C GLN A 167 12.84 13.87 -6.69
N MET A 168 13.98 14.00 -6.01
CA MET A 168 14.07 14.57 -4.68
C MET A 168 15.31 15.46 -4.61
N PRO A 169 15.20 16.69 -4.08
CA PRO A 169 16.39 17.52 -3.84
C PRO A 169 17.38 16.83 -2.91
N ASP A 170 18.69 16.98 -3.18
CA ASP A 170 19.74 16.32 -2.40
C ASP A 170 19.62 16.61 -0.89
N GLU A 171 19.29 17.84 -0.50
CA GLU A 171 19.12 18.22 0.90
C GLU A 171 17.98 17.47 1.58
N VAL A 172 16.88 17.23 0.84
CA VAL A 172 15.72 16.46 1.32
C VAL A 172 16.09 14.98 1.42
N PHE A 173 16.79 14.46 0.42
CA PHE A 173 17.30 13.08 0.45
C PHE A 173 18.20 12.85 1.67
N GLU A 174 19.18 13.73 1.91
CA GLU A 174 20.07 13.62 3.07
C GLU A 174 19.32 13.71 4.41
N MET A 175 18.26 14.51 4.48
CA MET A 175 17.42 14.61 5.69
C MET A 175 16.72 13.28 6.02
N PHE A 176 16.20 12.57 5.01
CA PHE A 176 15.42 11.36 5.22
C PHE A 176 16.23 10.06 5.15
N PHE A 177 17.32 10.04 4.37
CA PHE A 177 18.05 8.82 4.01
C PHE A 177 19.57 8.94 4.16
N GLY A 178 20.08 10.11 4.57
CA GLY A 178 21.52 10.37 4.71
C GLY A 178 22.18 9.66 5.90
N SER A 179 21.39 9.21 6.89
CA SER A 179 21.88 8.49 8.07
C SER A 179 21.09 7.20 8.27
N PRO A 180 21.73 6.13 8.79
CA PRO A 180 21.02 4.91 9.15
C PRO A 180 19.90 5.19 10.16
N ARG A 181 18.78 4.51 9.98
CA ARG A 181 17.66 4.56 10.94
C ARG A 181 17.99 3.77 12.19
N GLU A 182 17.28 4.02 13.28
CA GLU A 182 17.45 3.33 14.56
C GLU A 182 16.12 2.79 15.08
N GLY A 183 16.19 1.82 16.00
CA GLY A 183 15.03 1.26 16.68
C GLY A 183 14.01 0.64 15.73
N GLN A 184 12.72 0.95 15.94
CA GLN A 184 11.64 0.39 15.12
C GLN A 184 11.75 0.79 13.65
N ALA A 185 12.13 2.03 13.35
CA ALA A 185 12.30 2.48 11.97
C ALA A 185 13.37 1.69 11.20
N ALA A 186 14.45 1.26 11.88
CA ALA A 186 15.46 0.40 11.29
C ALA A 186 14.93 -1.03 11.06
N ALA A 187 14.14 -1.54 11.98
CA ALA A 187 13.51 -2.86 11.85
C ALA A 187 12.52 -2.89 10.68
N ASP A 188 11.69 -1.87 10.55
CA ASP A 188 10.72 -1.73 9.46
C ASP A 188 11.41 -1.60 8.10
N GLU A 189 12.46 -0.78 8.02
CA GLU A 189 13.28 -0.63 6.83
C GLU A 189 13.93 -1.97 6.43
N HIS A 190 14.49 -2.69 7.42
CA HIS A 190 15.08 -4.00 7.18
C HIS A 190 14.03 -4.98 6.64
N PHE A 191 12.87 -5.05 7.27
CA PHE A 191 11.80 -5.94 6.83
C PHE A 191 11.30 -5.61 5.43
N GLN A 192 11.18 -4.31 5.11
CA GLN A 192 10.82 -3.84 3.77
C GLN A 192 11.81 -4.34 2.72
N PHE A 193 13.11 -4.10 2.90
CA PHE A 193 14.13 -4.45 1.91
C PHE A 193 14.39 -5.96 1.83
N ALA A 194 14.49 -6.64 2.98
CA ALA A 194 14.84 -8.05 3.01
C ALA A 194 13.67 -8.98 2.65
N HIS A 195 12.44 -8.66 3.12
CA HIS A 195 11.34 -9.61 3.19
C HIS A 195 10.05 -9.19 2.46
N MET A 196 9.94 -7.94 1.99
CA MET A 196 8.67 -7.46 1.42
C MET A 196 8.77 -7.04 -0.05
N ILE A 197 9.75 -6.20 -0.41
CA ILE A 197 9.77 -5.48 -1.69
C ILE A 197 9.84 -6.43 -2.89
N ARG A 198 10.69 -7.46 -2.83
CA ARG A 198 10.88 -8.44 -3.91
C ARG A 198 9.57 -9.10 -4.32
N HIS A 199 8.78 -9.55 -3.35
CA HIS A 199 7.52 -10.23 -3.58
C HIS A 199 6.42 -9.26 -4.03
N THR A 200 6.51 -8.01 -3.61
CA THR A 200 5.55 -6.97 -3.98
C THR A 200 5.69 -6.60 -5.45
N VAL A 201 6.90 -6.26 -5.91
CA VAL A 201 7.12 -5.80 -7.30
C VAL A 201 6.97 -6.92 -8.34
N ARG A 202 7.16 -8.17 -7.92
CA ARG A 202 7.03 -9.37 -8.77
C ARG A 202 5.63 -9.99 -8.75
N PHE A 203 4.69 -9.40 -8.02
CA PHE A 203 3.32 -9.90 -8.02
C PHE A 203 2.71 -9.77 -9.42
N ARG A 204 2.15 -10.86 -9.92
CA ARG A 204 1.45 -10.89 -11.20
C ARG A 204 -0.04 -11.02 -10.96
N PRO A 205 -0.82 -9.95 -11.16
CA PRO A 205 -2.26 -10.00 -10.96
C PRO A 205 -2.92 -10.93 -11.99
N ASN A 206 -3.93 -11.68 -11.53
CA ASN A 206 -4.78 -12.50 -12.38
C ASN A 206 -5.89 -11.62 -12.99
N ILE A 207 -5.65 -11.12 -14.19
CA ILE A 207 -6.53 -10.18 -14.89
C ILE A 207 -7.92 -10.78 -15.12
N ASP A 208 -8.01 -12.08 -15.44
CA ASP A 208 -9.30 -12.75 -15.66
C ASP A 208 -10.12 -12.80 -14.36
N ALA A 209 -9.47 -13.13 -13.23
CA ALA A 209 -10.13 -13.15 -11.93
C ALA A 209 -10.60 -11.75 -11.51
N LEU A 210 -9.76 -10.73 -11.69
CA LEU A 210 -10.10 -9.35 -11.40
C LEU A 210 -11.27 -8.84 -12.25
N THR A 211 -11.29 -9.17 -13.53
CA THR A 211 -12.35 -8.78 -14.45
C THR A 211 -13.68 -9.49 -14.13
N ALA A 212 -13.62 -10.74 -13.67
CA ALA A 212 -14.80 -11.53 -13.29
C ALA A 212 -15.34 -11.19 -11.89
N ALA A 213 -14.56 -10.51 -11.05
CA ALA A 213 -14.96 -10.16 -9.70
C ALA A 213 -16.16 -9.18 -9.70
N PRO A 214 -17.11 -9.29 -8.75
CA PRO A 214 -18.21 -8.34 -8.59
C PRO A 214 -17.73 -6.99 -8.00
N THR A 215 -16.47 -6.89 -7.64
CA THR A 215 -15.82 -5.72 -7.05
C THR A 215 -15.66 -4.62 -8.09
N ARG A 216 -16.09 -3.40 -7.75
CA ARG A 216 -15.77 -2.23 -8.58
C ARG A 216 -14.30 -1.88 -8.43
N LEU A 217 -13.54 -1.95 -9.53
CA LEU A 217 -12.12 -1.58 -9.56
C LEU A 217 -11.95 -0.12 -10.01
N VAL A 218 -11.11 0.62 -9.30
CA VAL A 218 -10.65 1.97 -9.64
C VAL A 218 -9.14 1.98 -9.59
N ILE A 219 -8.48 2.28 -10.70
CA ILE A 219 -7.03 2.41 -10.75
C ILE A 219 -6.67 3.88 -10.52
N GLY A 220 -6.06 4.14 -9.36
CA GLY A 220 -5.67 5.48 -8.91
C GLY A 220 -4.24 5.83 -9.27
N ILE A 221 -4.00 7.06 -9.70
CA ILE A 221 -2.67 7.62 -9.97
C ILE A 221 -2.60 9.02 -9.39
N GLY A 222 -1.52 9.37 -8.70
CA GLY A 222 -1.24 10.74 -8.27
C GLY A 222 -1.05 11.67 -9.47
N ALA A 223 -1.72 12.81 -9.46
CA ALA A 223 -1.64 13.78 -10.57
C ALA A 223 -0.20 14.27 -10.82
N GLU A 224 0.65 14.20 -9.81
CA GLU A 224 2.04 14.64 -9.85
C GLU A 224 3.03 13.48 -10.09
N SER A 225 2.54 12.23 -10.23
CA SER A 225 3.38 11.02 -10.41
C SER A 225 3.75 10.73 -11.87
N THR A 226 3.47 11.64 -12.80
CA THR A 226 3.69 11.39 -14.24
C THR A 226 5.11 10.91 -14.55
N GLY A 227 5.22 9.74 -15.20
CA GLY A 227 6.47 9.12 -15.62
C GLY A 227 7.21 8.36 -14.52
N GLN A 228 6.73 8.35 -13.28
CA GLN A 228 7.26 7.51 -12.21
C GLN A 228 6.93 6.04 -12.47
N LEU A 229 7.64 5.13 -11.82
CA LEU A 229 7.41 3.68 -11.95
C LEU A 229 5.96 3.31 -11.68
N CYS A 230 5.39 3.82 -10.59
CA CYS A 230 4.01 3.50 -10.20
C CYS A 230 2.94 4.10 -11.13
N ASP A 231 3.20 5.24 -11.79
CA ASP A 231 2.35 5.73 -12.88
C ASP A 231 2.35 4.76 -14.06
N ARG A 232 3.55 4.29 -14.49
CA ARG A 232 3.70 3.34 -15.59
C ARG A 232 2.99 2.01 -15.31
N THR A 233 3.18 1.45 -14.13
CA THR A 233 2.57 0.15 -13.73
C THR A 233 1.07 0.27 -13.57
N SER A 234 0.56 1.39 -13.02
CA SER A 234 -0.87 1.66 -12.91
C SER A 234 -1.54 1.77 -14.26
N ARG A 235 -0.93 2.46 -15.22
CA ARG A 235 -1.44 2.54 -16.60
C ARG A 235 -1.46 1.18 -17.27
N ALA A 236 -0.38 0.40 -17.13
CA ALA A 236 -0.32 -0.95 -17.68
C ALA A 236 -1.42 -1.84 -17.10
N LEU A 237 -1.71 -1.75 -15.80
CA LEU A 237 -2.81 -2.47 -15.16
C LEU A 237 -4.17 -2.00 -15.69
N ALA A 238 -4.38 -0.70 -15.81
CA ALA A 238 -5.62 -0.11 -16.32
C ALA A 238 -5.89 -0.56 -17.76
N ASP A 239 -4.88 -0.52 -18.62
CA ASP A 239 -4.97 -1.00 -20.02
C ASP A 239 -5.38 -2.46 -20.09
N LEU A 240 -4.77 -3.34 -19.26
CA LEU A 240 -5.10 -4.77 -19.21
C LEU A 240 -6.54 -5.03 -18.72
N LEU A 241 -7.07 -4.19 -17.85
CA LEU A 241 -8.42 -4.29 -17.31
C LEU A 241 -9.46 -3.55 -18.17
N GLY A 242 -9.04 -2.80 -19.19
CA GLY A 242 -9.93 -1.97 -20.01
C GLY A 242 -10.54 -0.80 -19.24
N LEU A 243 -9.81 -0.25 -18.25
CA LEU A 243 -10.24 0.84 -17.39
C LEU A 243 -9.46 2.13 -17.69
N GLU A 244 -10.10 3.27 -17.47
CA GLU A 244 -9.42 4.56 -17.47
C GLU A 244 -8.87 4.87 -16.07
N PRO A 245 -7.59 5.28 -15.94
CA PRO A 245 -7.03 5.68 -14.65
C PRO A 245 -7.75 6.90 -14.08
N THR A 246 -7.92 6.90 -12.77
CA THR A 246 -8.48 8.02 -12.00
C THR A 246 -7.35 8.80 -11.34
N LEU A 247 -7.26 10.09 -11.63
CA LEU A 247 -6.26 10.96 -11.00
C LEU A 247 -6.72 11.37 -9.59
N PHE A 248 -5.78 11.27 -8.65
CA PHE A 248 -5.89 11.75 -7.28
C PHE A 248 -4.95 12.93 -7.05
N PRO A 249 -5.27 13.87 -6.13
CA PRO A 249 -4.38 14.98 -5.77
C PRO A 249 -3.03 14.51 -5.24
N GLY A 250 -1.98 15.25 -5.55
CA GLY A 250 -0.61 14.96 -5.14
C GLY A 250 0.07 13.87 -5.95
N ASP A 251 1.11 13.32 -5.38
CA ASP A 251 1.90 12.22 -5.93
C ASP A 251 1.59 10.88 -5.23
N HIS A 252 2.62 10.00 -5.16
CA HIS A 252 2.54 8.67 -4.55
C HIS A 252 2.03 8.67 -3.09
N ILE A 253 2.29 9.75 -2.35
CA ILE A 253 1.87 9.93 -0.96
C ILE A 253 0.85 11.07 -0.78
N GLY A 254 0.17 11.46 -1.84
CA GLY A 254 -0.83 12.54 -1.83
C GLY A 254 -1.92 12.37 -0.77
N PHE A 255 -2.26 11.13 -0.38
CA PHE A 255 -3.19 10.84 0.72
C PHE A 255 -2.68 11.32 2.10
N ALA A 256 -1.37 11.44 2.28
CA ALA A 256 -0.73 11.93 3.51
C ALA A 256 -0.40 13.43 3.44
N GLU A 257 0.05 13.92 2.28
CA GLU A 257 0.48 15.31 2.11
C GLU A 257 -0.67 16.27 1.80
N GLN A 258 -1.72 15.79 1.10
CA GLN A 258 -2.90 16.56 0.69
C GLN A 258 -4.20 15.88 1.12
N PRO A 259 -4.36 15.48 2.41
CA PRO A 259 -5.44 14.59 2.85
C PRO A 259 -6.84 15.17 2.61
N GLU A 260 -7.02 16.49 2.68
CA GLU A 260 -8.30 17.15 2.43
C GLU A 260 -8.73 16.99 0.95
N ALA A 261 -7.84 17.35 0.02
CA ALA A 261 -8.11 17.25 -1.41
C ALA A 261 -8.26 15.79 -1.85
N PHE A 262 -7.40 14.90 -1.33
CA PHE A 262 -7.49 13.47 -1.58
C PHE A 262 -8.79 12.88 -1.03
N GLY A 263 -9.21 13.28 0.18
CA GLY A 263 -10.45 12.85 0.80
C GLY A 263 -11.71 13.29 0.03
N VAL A 264 -11.71 14.49 -0.53
CA VAL A 264 -12.79 14.95 -1.44
C VAL A 264 -12.87 14.04 -2.65
N ARG A 265 -11.73 13.79 -3.31
CA ARG A 265 -11.67 12.93 -4.49
C ARG A 265 -12.09 11.50 -4.20
N LEU A 266 -11.68 10.97 -3.03
CA LEU A 266 -12.08 9.64 -2.59
C LEU A 266 -13.61 9.55 -2.40
N ARG A 267 -14.24 10.56 -1.77
CA ARG A 267 -15.69 10.58 -1.56
C ARG A 267 -16.48 10.60 -2.88
N GLU A 268 -15.98 11.25 -3.92
CA GLU A 268 -16.58 11.20 -5.26
C GLU A 268 -16.66 9.76 -5.78
N MET A 269 -15.65 8.94 -5.49
CA MET A 269 -15.63 7.52 -5.88
C MET A 269 -16.58 6.67 -5.04
N LEU A 270 -16.89 7.08 -3.80
CA LEU A 270 -17.82 6.37 -2.93
C LEU A 270 -19.28 6.64 -3.28
N GLY A 271 -19.60 7.83 -3.80
CA GLY A 271 -20.96 8.27 -4.15
C GLY A 271 -21.42 7.90 -5.57
N ALA A 272 -20.56 7.30 -6.37
CA ALA A 272 -20.83 6.96 -7.78
C ALA A 272 -21.40 5.54 -7.95
#